data_269876da88050dd340868db18a0b3d18
#
_entry.id   269876da88050dd340868db18a0b3d18
#
_cell.length_a   1.000
_cell.length_b   1.000
_cell.length_c   1.000
_cell.angle_alpha   90.00
_cell.angle_beta   90.00
_cell.angle_gamma   90.00
#
_symmetry.space_group_name_H-M   'P 1'
#
loop_
_entity.id
_entity.type
_entity.pdbx_description
1 polymer ?
#
loop_
_entity_poly.entity_id
_entity_poly.type
_entity_poly.pdbx_seq_one_letter_code
_entity_poly.pdbx_strand_id
1 'polypeptide(L)'
;MANIYADNSLSIGRTPLIKLNRVTDGAKATVLAKIEGRNPAYSVKCRIGAAMIWDAEKRGVLKPGIEIVEPTSGNTGIALAFVAAARGYKITLTMPETMSLERRRVLAAFGATLVLTPGPEGMKGAIKKATEIYESDKAHYFLPQQFDNPANPAIHEATTGPEIWNDTDGAVDVFVSGVGTGGTLTGVSRYIKKAKGKKITTVAVEPVTSPVIAQTIAGQPLTPAPHKIQGIGGGFVPKNLDLSLVDRVEAVSNEEAVEMARRLTREEGILSGISCGAATAVAVRLAKLPEFAGKTIVTVLPDSGERYISTILFEGIG
;
A
#
# COMPACT_ATOMS: atom_id res chain seq x y z
N MET A 1 20.57 -23.80 -2.25
CA MET A 1 19.32 -24.37 -2.81
C MET A 1 18.87 -23.46 -3.95
N ALA A 2 18.36 -24.04 -5.06
CA ALA A 2 17.86 -23.26 -6.20
C ALA A 2 16.66 -22.38 -5.75
N ASN A 3 16.64 -21.11 -6.14
CA ASN A 3 15.59 -20.17 -5.83
C ASN A 3 14.60 -20.08 -7.02
N ILE A 4 13.92 -21.21 -7.30
CA ILE A 4 12.97 -21.34 -8.39
C ILE A 4 11.56 -21.32 -7.79
N TYR A 5 10.71 -20.39 -8.23
CA TYR A 5 9.31 -20.27 -7.82
C TYR A 5 8.41 -21.08 -8.74
N ALA A 6 7.40 -21.76 -8.19
CA ALA A 6 6.44 -22.52 -8.98
C ALA A 6 5.53 -21.60 -9.84
N ASP A 7 5.25 -20.40 -9.37
CA ASP A 7 4.55 -19.36 -10.12
C ASP A 7 4.97 -17.96 -9.64
N ASN A 8 4.60 -16.93 -10.40
CA ASN A 8 5.04 -15.56 -10.11
C ASN A 8 4.42 -14.98 -8.82
N SER A 9 3.30 -15.50 -8.33
CA SER A 9 2.71 -15.02 -7.06
C SER A 9 3.61 -15.30 -5.87
N LEU A 10 4.43 -16.36 -5.94
CA LEU A 10 5.38 -16.76 -4.88
C LEU A 10 6.65 -15.91 -4.83
N SER A 11 6.90 -15.07 -5.84
CA SER A 11 8.09 -14.20 -5.90
C SER A 11 7.95 -12.87 -5.16
N ILE A 12 6.83 -12.63 -4.47
CA ILE A 12 6.59 -11.43 -3.65
C ILE A 12 7.58 -11.31 -2.50
N GLY A 13 7.77 -10.08 -2.03
CA GLY A 13 8.60 -9.81 -0.84
C GLY A 13 10.09 -9.77 -1.13
N ARG A 14 10.90 -9.88 -0.06
CA ARG A 14 12.36 -9.74 -0.10
C ARG A 14 12.80 -8.46 -0.81
N THR A 15 12.02 -7.41 -0.61
CA THR A 15 12.29 -6.10 -1.16
C THR A 15 13.47 -5.46 -0.42
N PRO A 16 14.34 -4.70 -1.11
CA PRO A 16 15.50 -4.12 -0.46
C PRO A 16 15.14 -3.02 0.52
N LEU A 17 15.97 -2.88 1.55
CA LEU A 17 15.99 -1.75 2.45
C LEU A 17 17.16 -0.85 2.08
N ILE A 18 16.91 0.41 1.73
CA ILE A 18 17.91 1.36 1.21
C ILE A 18 18.09 2.50 2.19
N LYS A 19 19.34 2.83 2.54
CA LYS A 19 19.64 4.04 3.33
C LYS A 19 19.49 5.28 2.44
N LEU A 20 18.69 6.23 2.89
CA LEU A 20 18.58 7.54 2.25
C LEU A 20 19.70 8.45 2.75
N ASN A 21 20.34 9.21 1.84
CA ASN A 21 21.51 9.97 2.16
C ASN A 21 21.37 11.46 1.88
N ARG A 22 20.83 11.84 0.71
CA ARG A 22 20.77 13.25 0.28
C ARG A 22 19.47 13.93 0.68
N VAL A 23 18.32 13.24 0.48
CA VAL A 23 16.99 13.80 0.83
C VAL A 23 16.80 14.02 2.33
N THR A 24 17.71 13.48 3.16
CA THR A 24 17.64 13.63 4.63
C THR A 24 18.09 15.02 5.11
N ASP A 25 18.75 15.81 4.24
CA ASP A 25 19.18 17.19 4.52
C ASP A 25 19.98 17.30 5.84
N GLY A 26 20.87 16.36 6.11
CA GLY A 26 21.71 16.35 7.32
C GLY A 26 20.97 15.99 8.62
N ALA A 27 19.82 15.33 8.55
CA ALA A 27 19.11 14.82 9.73
C ALA A 27 20.01 13.91 10.58
N LYS A 28 19.83 13.95 11.90
CA LYS A 28 20.64 13.19 12.85
C LYS A 28 20.18 11.74 13.04
N ALA A 29 19.00 11.37 12.56
CA ALA A 29 18.52 10.00 12.51
C ALA A 29 18.89 9.33 11.18
N THR A 30 19.07 8.02 11.18
CA THR A 30 19.20 7.22 9.95
C THR A 30 17.82 6.95 9.37
N VAL A 31 17.60 7.27 8.09
CA VAL A 31 16.33 6.97 7.39
C VAL A 31 16.57 5.86 6.38
N LEU A 32 15.80 4.78 6.51
CA LEU A 32 15.83 3.61 5.65
C LEU A 32 14.52 3.48 4.90
N ALA A 33 14.59 3.22 3.60
CA ALA A 33 13.43 3.09 2.71
C ALA A 33 13.23 1.64 2.27
N LYS A 34 12.10 1.04 2.59
CA LYS A 34 11.67 -0.29 2.12
C LYS A 34 11.03 -0.16 0.74
N ILE A 35 11.73 -0.63 -0.30
CA ILE A 35 11.36 -0.40 -1.70
C ILE A 35 10.36 -1.43 -2.21
N GLU A 36 9.09 -1.24 -1.92
CA GLU A 36 8.02 -2.17 -2.30
C GLU A 36 7.71 -2.17 -3.82
N GLY A 37 8.21 -1.19 -4.56
CA GLY A 37 8.21 -1.20 -6.01
C GLY A 37 9.01 -2.36 -6.65
N ARG A 38 9.80 -3.10 -5.87
CA ARG A 38 10.55 -4.28 -6.34
C ARG A 38 9.76 -5.59 -6.28
N ASN A 39 8.51 -5.56 -5.87
CA ASN A 39 7.60 -6.71 -6.00
C ASN A 39 7.27 -7.00 -7.48
N PRO A 40 6.81 -8.24 -7.82
CA PRO A 40 6.64 -8.70 -9.21
C PRO A 40 5.67 -7.88 -10.06
N ALA A 41 4.68 -7.22 -9.45
CA ALA A 41 3.81 -6.26 -10.13
C ALA A 41 4.03 -4.82 -9.60
N TYR A 42 5.25 -4.52 -9.16
CA TYR A 42 5.79 -3.20 -8.87
C TYR A 42 5.05 -2.41 -7.77
N SER A 43 4.48 -3.10 -6.76
CA SER A 43 3.92 -2.41 -5.59
C SER A 43 3.78 -3.30 -4.35
N VAL A 44 3.63 -2.64 -3.20
CA VAL A 44 3.30 -3.28 -1.91
C VAL A 44 2.04 -4.14 -1.97
N LYS A 45 1.12 -3.84 -2.90
CA LYS A 45 -0.14 -4.58 -3.05
C LYS A 45 0.05 -5.98 -3.61
N CYS A 46 1.21 -6.30 -4.19
CA CYS A 46 1.54 -7.68 -4.59
C CYS A 46 1.44 -8.64 -3.41
N ARG A 47 1.89 -8.19 -2.23
CA ARG A 47 1.80 -9.00 -1.00
C ARG A 47 0.36 -9.31 -0.63
N ILE A 48 -0.50 -8.31 -0.56
CA ILE A 48 -1.89 -8.51 -0.15
C ILE A 48 -2.72 -9.21 -1.23
N GLY A 49 -2.46 -8.91 -2.52
CA GLY A 49 -3.12 -9.61 -3.63
C GLY A 49 -2.85 -11.12 -3.59
N ALA A 50 -1.59 -11.51 -3.37
CA ALA A 50 -1.22 -12.92 -3.21
C ALA A 50 -1.84 -13.52 -1.93
N ALA A 51 -1.72 -12.84 -0.79
CA ALA A 51 -2.19 -13.35 0.49
C ALA A 51 -3.71 -13.59 0.52
N MET A 52 -4.51 -12.67 -0.02
CA MET A 52 -5.97 -12.82 -0.05
C MET A 52 -6.41 -13.99 -0.92
N ILE A 53 -5.70 -14.24 -2.04
CA ILE A 53 -5.97 -15.39 -2.91
C ILE A 53 -5.53 -16.69 -2.23
N TRP A 54 -4.30 -16.77 -1.70
CA TRP A 54 -3.79 -17.96 -1.02
C TRP A 54 -4.63 -18.35 0.21
N ASP A 55 -5.06 -17.36 1.01
CA ASP A 55 -5.93 -17.61 2.15
C ASP A 55 -7.29 -18.16 1.72
N ALA A 56 -7.86 -17.58 0.65
CA ALA A 56 -9.12 -18.06 0.10
C ALA A 56 -9.02 -19.49 -0.47
N GLU A 57 -7.91 -19.83 -1.13
CA GLU A 57 -7.61 -21.20 -1.58
C GLU A 57 -7.49 -22.16 -0.39
N LYS A 58 -6.70 -21.77 0.62
CA LYS A 58 -6.51 -22.58 1.83
C LYS A 58 -7.81 -22.86 2.56
N ARG A 59 -8.74 -21.90 2.58
CA ARG A 59 -10.08 -22.06 3.17
C ARG A 59 -11.08 -22.78 2.27
N GLY A 60 -10.70 -23.07 1.01
CA GLY A 60 -11.58 -23.73 0.04
C GLY A 60 -12.70 -22.85 -0.52
N VAL A 61 -12.68 -21.52 -0.25
CA VAL A 61 -13.66 -20.57 -0.80
C VAL A 61 -13.29 -20.10 -2.20
N LEU A 62 -12.02 -20.16 -2.57
CA LEU A 62 -11.54 -19.96 -3.92
C LEU A 62 -10.95 -21.28 -4.46
N LYS A 63 -11.51 -21.76 -5.56
CA LYS A 63 -11.13 -23.02 -6.23
C LYS A 63 -11.38 -22.88 -7.74
N PRO A 64 -10.86 -23.78 -8.59
CA PRO A 64 -11.14 -23.76 -10.02
C PRO A 64 -12.65 -23.62 -10.32
N GLY A 65 -12.99 -22.68 -11.20
CA GLY A 65 -14.37 -22.34 -11.54
C GLY A 65 -14.98 -21.17 -10.76
N ILE A 66 -14.36 -20.73 -9.65
CA ILE A 66 -14.73 -19.51 -8.93
C ILE A 66 -14.03 -18.31 -9.57
N GLU A 67 -14.74 -17.23 -9.80
CA GLU A 67 -14.23 -15.97 -10.35
C GLU A 67 -14.01 -14.95 -9.23
N ILE A 68 -12.91 -14.22 -9.30
CA ILE A 68 -12.61 -13.15 -8.36
C ILE A 68 -13.31 -11.87 -8.83
N VAL A 69 -13.96 -11.14 -7.92
CA VAL A 69 -14.50 -9.80 -8.20
C VAL A 69 -14.03 -8.82 -7.15
N GLU A 70 -13.52 -7.63 -7.54
CA GLU A 70 -13.05 -6.61 -6.59
C GLU A 70 -13.25 -5.20 -7.13
N PRO A 71 -13.73 -4.25 -6.30
CA PRO A 71 -13.85 -2.86 -6.68
C PRO A 71 -12.49 -2.16 -6.49
N THR A 72 -11.72 -2.05 -7.55
CA THR A 72 -10.40 -1.39 -7.47
C THR A 72 -9.86 -1.01 -8.84
N SER A 73 -9.24 0.16 -8.90
CA SER A 73 -8.59 0.69 -10.09
C SER A 73 -7.10 0.93 -9.89
N GLY A 74 -6.59 0.67 -8.68
CA GLY A 74 -5.22 0.98 -8.29
C GLY A 74 -4.31 -0.25 -8.27
N ASN A 75 -3.28 -0.14 -7.46
CA ASN A 75 -2.25 -1.18 -7.28
C ASN A 75 -2.83 -2.53 -6.84
N THR A 76 -3.93 -2.54 -6.08
CA THR A 76 -4.61 -3.78 -5.66
C THR A 76 -5.22 -4.51 -6.85
N GLY A 77 -5.84 -3.79 -7.79
CA GLY A 77 -6.37 -4.40 -9.02
C GLY A 77 -5.26 -5.07 -9.83
N ILE A 78 -4.12 -4.39 -10.00
CA ILE A 78 -2.96 -4.95 -10.70
C ILE A 78 -2.42 -6.18 -9.94
N ALA A 79 -2.35 -6.10 -8.61
CA ALA A 79 -1.87 -7.21 -7.78
C ALA A 79 -2.78 -8.43 -7.86
N LEU A 80 -4.10 -8.26 -7.76
CA LEU A 80 -5.05 -9.35 -7.89
C LEU A 80 -5.03 -9.94 -9.31
N ALA A 81 -4.94 -9.07 -10.35
CA ALA A 81 -4.93 -9.51 -11.73
C ALA A 81 -3.68 -10.35 -12.06
N PHE A 82 -2.47 -9.93 -11.62
CA PHE A 82 -1.27 -10.72 -11.88
C PHE A 82 -1.29 -12.06 -11.14
N VAL A 83 -1.79 -12.10 -9.90
CA VAL A 83 -1.91 -13.36 -9.13
C VAL A 83 -2.97 -14.27 -9.76
N ALA A 84 -4.12 -13.72 -10.15
CA ALA A 84 -5.16 -14.47 -10.85
C ALA A 84 -4.62 -15.11 -12.14
N ALA A 85 -3.89 -14.32 -12.95
CA ALA A 85 -3.24 -14.83 -14.17
C ALA A 85 -2.22 -15.93 -13.85
N ALA A 86 -1.36 -15.76 -12.84
CA ALA A 86 -0.35 -16.73 -12.45
C ALA A 86 -0.94 -18.05 -11.93
N ARG A 87 -2.15 -18.00 -11.35
CA ARG A 87 -2.81 -19.16 -10.71
C ARG A 87 -4.01 -19.70 -11.50
N GLY A 88 -4.31 -19.10 -12.67
CA GLY A 88 -5.36 -19.60 -13.57
C GLY A 88 -6.78 -19.23 -13.15
N TYR A 89 -6.99 -18.15 -12.38
CA TYR A 89 -8.31 -17.66 -12.03
C TYR A 89 -8.80 -16.58 -13.00
N LYS A 90 -10.10 -16.56 -13.23
CA LYS A 90 -10.77 -15.41 -13.84
C LYS A 90 -10.93 -14.30 -12.80
N ILE A 91 -10.86 -13.06 -13.27
CA ILE A 91 -11.04 -11.90 -12.41
C ILE A 91 -11.83 -10.81 -13.13
N THR A 92 -12.83 -10.27 -12.45
CA THR A 92 -13.58 -9.08 -12.87
C THR A 92 -13.29 -7.94 -11.89
N LEU A 93 -12.88 -6.79 -12.44
CA LEU A 93 -12.57 -5.57 -11.68
C LEU A 93 -13.57 -4.48 -12.02
N THR A 94 -14.21 -3.91 -11.01
CA THR A 94 -15.11 -2.78 -11.19
C THR A 94 -14.39 -1.47 -10.86
N MET A 95 -14.57 -0.44 -11.69
CA MET A 95 -13.90 0.85 -11.52
C MET A 95 -14.65 1.97 -12.23
N PRO A 96 -14.49 3.23 -11.78
CA PRO A 96 -15.05 4.38 -12.50
C PRO A 96 -14.46 4.52 -13.90
N GLU A 97 -15.27 4.91 -14.86
CA GLU A 97 -14.84 5.19 -16.24
C GLU A 97 -13.81 6.32 -16.36
N THR A 98 -13.64 7.12 -15.31
CA THR A 98 -12.62 8.18 -15.21
C THR A 98 -11.20 7.66 -15.00
N MET A 99 -11.03 6.35 -14.76
CA MET A 99 -9.71 5.76 -14.63
C MET A 99 -8.91 5.82 -15.92
N SER A 100 -7.60 6.10 -15.81
CA SER A 100 -6.74 6.29 -16.96
C SER A 100 -6.70 5.05 -17.88
N LEU A 101 -6.54 5.31 -19.16
CA LEU A 101 -6.50 4.26 -20.19
C LEU A 101 -5.32 3.30 -19.98
N GLU A 102 -4.18 3.82 -19.53
CA GLU A 102 -2.98 3.03 -19.22
C GLU A 102 -3.27 1.99 -18.15
N ARG A 103 -3.96 2.38 -17.06
CA ARG A 103 -4.36 1.45 -16.00
C ARG A 103 -5.29 0.36 -16.50
N ARG A 104 -6.30 0.73 -17.30
CA ARG A 104 -7.22 -0.24 -17.89
C ARG A 104 -6.48 -1.24 -18.79
N ARG A 105 -5.53 -0.74 -19.61
CA ARG A 105 -4.71 -1.59 -20.48
C ARG A 105 -3.84 -2.58 -19.71
N VAL A 106 -3.21 -2.15 -18.62
CA VAL A 106 -2.40 -3.04 -17.76
C VAL A 106 -3.27 -4.15 -17.17
N LEU A 107 -4.45 -3.83 -16.65
CA LEU A 107 -5.37 -4.82 -16.10
C LEU A 107 -5.88 -5.80 -17.16
N ALA A 108 -6.27 -5.29 -18.32
CA ALA A 108 -6.70 -6.13 -19.45
C ALA A 108 -5.57 -7.03 -19.97
N ALA A 109 -4.31 -6.56 -19.96
CA ALA A 109 -3.15 -7.36 -20.35
C ALA A 109 -2.92 -8.57 -19.42
N PHE A 110 -3.33 -8.51 -18.15
CA PHE A 110 -3.36 -9.66 -17.24
C PHE A 110 -4.60 -10.54 -17.44
N GLY A 111 -5.47 -10.23 -18.39
CA GLY A 111 -6.70 -11.01 -18.65
C GLY A 111 -7.89 -10.63 -17.79
N ALA A 112 -7.83 -9.53 -17.04
CA ALA A 112 -8.96 -9.09 -16.22
C ALA A 112 -10.12 -8.56 -17.07
N THR A 113 -11.34 -8.96 -16.72
CA THR A 113 -12.57 -8.34 -17.22
C THR A 113 -12.79 -7.01 -16.49
N LEU A 114 -13.03 -5.92 -17.23
CA LEU A 114 -13.24 -4.60 -16.65
C LEU A 114 -14.72 -4.21 -16.76
N VAL A 115 -15.34 -3.89 -15.64
CA VAL A 115 -16.69 -3.34 -15.56
C VAL A 115 -16.59 -1.89 -15.15
N LEU A 116 -16.84 -0.98 -16.10
CA LEU A 116 -16.77 0.46 -15.87
C LEU A 116 -18.10 0.96 -15.27
N THR A 117 -18.00 1.83 -14.27
CA THR A 117 -19.14 2.49 -13.64
C THR A 117 -19.15 3.98 -13.93
N PRO A 118 -20.31 4.67 -13.83
CA PRO A 118 -20.40 6.10 -14.10
C PRO A 118 -19.39 6.93 -13.31
N GLY A 119 -18.68 7.83 -13.97
CA GLY A 119 -17.67 8.68 -13.37
C GLY A 119 -18.11 9.45 -12.12
N PRO A 120 -19.28 10.10 -12.14
CA PRO A 120 -19.82 10.84 -10.99
C PRO A 120 -20.02 10.01 -9.71
N GLU A 121 -20.23 8.69 -9.83
CA GLU A 121 -20.40 7.80 -8.68
C GLU A 121 -19.06 7.43 -8.02
N GLY A 122 -17.94 7.67 -8.69
CA GLY A 122 -16.60 7.39 -8.19
C GLY A 122 -16.44 5.94 -7.69
N MET A 123 -15.61 5.76 -6.67
CA MET A 123 -15.40 4.42 -6.08
C MET A 123 -16.64 3.84 -5.40
N LYS A 124 -17.59 4.66 -4.95
CA LYS A 124 -18.85 4.16 -4.38
C LYS A 124 -19.66 3.37 -5.41
N GLY A 125 -19.74 3.86 -6.66
CA GLY A 125 -20.37 3.14 -7.76
C GLY A 125 -19.67 1.83 -8.08
N ALA A 126 -18.34 1.83 -8.10
CA ALA A 126 -17.55 0.61 -8.32
C ALA A 126 -17.78 -0.43 -7.21
N ILE A 127 -17.80 -0.02 -5.93
CA ILE A 127 -18.09 -0.91 -4.79
C ILE A 127 -19.48 -1.50 -4.91
N LYS A 128 -20.50 -0.65 -5.19
CA LYS A 128 -21.87 -1.11 -5.39
C LYS A 128 -21.93 -2.17 -6.50
N LYS A 129 -21.28 -1.90 -7.64
CA LYS A 129 -21.29 -2.83 -8.79
C LYS A 129 -20.61 -4.16 -8.48
N ALA A 130 -19.46 -4.15 -7.81
CA ALA A 130 -18.78 -5.37 -7.39
C ALA A 130 -19.66 -6.20 -6.42
N THR A 131 -20.33 -5.52 -5.48
CA THR A 131 -21.26 -6.16 -4.55
C THR A 131 -22.45 -6.78 -5.29
N GLU A 132 -23.04 -6.08 -6.26
CA GLU A 132 -24.13 -6.62 -7.09
C GLU A 132 -23.71 -7.89 -7.83
N ILE A 133 -22.50 -7.90 -8.43
CA ILE A 133 -21.98 -9.08 -9.12
C ILE A 133 -21.80 -10.22 -8.12
N TYR A 134 -21.17 -9.98 -6.97
CA TYR A 134 -20.94 -10.99 -5.94
C TYR A 134 -22.28 -11.55 -5.39
N GLU A 135 -23.25 -10.68 -5.10
CA GLU A 135 -24.57 -11.08 -4.56
C GLU A 135 -25.42 -11.85 -5.57
N SER A 136 -25.17 -11.67 -6.90
CA SER A 136 -25.93 -12.37 -7.93
C SER A 136 -25.65 -13.87 -7.96
N ASP A 137 -24.45 -14.32 -7.58
CA ASP A 137 -24.09 -15.72 -7.43
C ASP A 137 -22.90 -15.90 -6.48
N LYS A 138 -23.13 -15.95 -5.19
CA LYS A 138 -22.11 -16.14 -4.15
C LYS A 138 -21.35 -17.47 -4.26
N ALA A 139 -21.93 -18.45 -4.95
CA ALA A 139 -21.29 -19.73 -5.17
C ALA A 139 -20.25 -19.67 -6.30
N HIS A 140 -20.40 -18.72 -7.21
CA HIS A 140 -19.50 -18.52 -8.36
C HIS A 140 -18.45 -17.43 -8.13
N TYR A 141 -18.69 -16.45 -7.26
CA TYR A 141 -17.79 -15.31 -7.07
C TYR A 141 -17.09 -15.32 -5.71
N PHE A 142 -15.85 -14.82 -5.69
CA PHE A 142 -15.09 -14.51 -4.49
C PHE A 142 -14.77 -13.01 -4.46
N LEU A 143 -15.13 -12.34 -3.37
CA LEU A 143 -14.88 -10.90 -3.14
C LEU A 143 -13.79 -10.73 -2.06
N PRO A 144 -12.54 -10.37 -2.43
CA PRO A 144 -11.41 -10.25 -1.52
C PRO A 144 -11.56 -9.23 -0.40
N GLN A 145 -12.14 -8.05 -0.66
CA GLN A 145 -12.38 -6.98 0.33
C GLN A 145 -11.11 -6.47 1.01
N GLN A 146 -10.20 -5.86 0.27
CA GLN A 146 -8.88 -5.44 0.73
C GLN A 146 -8.84 -4.64 2.04
N PHE A 147 -9.89 -3.88 2.37
CA PHE A 147 -9.94 -3.03 3.58
C PHE A 147 -10.34 -3.79 4.85
N ASP A 148 -10.96 -4.97 4.69
CA ASP A 148 -11.56 -5.77 5.76
C ASP A 148 -10.87 -7.14 5.93
N ASN A 149 -10.23 -7.66 4.87
CA ASN A 149 -9.68 -8.99 4.85
C ASN A 149 -8.46 -9.14 5.77
N PRO A 150 -8.50 -10.02 6.78
CA PRO A 150 -7.41 -10.19 7.73
C PRO A 150 -6.12 -10.78 7.12
N ALA A 151 -6.18 -11.41 5.95
CA ALA A 151 -5.00 -11.87 5.23
C ALA A 151 -4.09 -10.70 4.81
N ASN A 152 -4.63 -9.48 4.70
CA ASN A 152 -3.88 -8.28 4.40
C ASN A 152 -2.86 -7.93 5.50
N PRO A 153 -3.23 -7.61 6.74
CA PRO A 153 -2.23 -7.37 7.79
C PRO A 153 -1.40 -8.63 8.10
N ALA A 154 -1.96 -9.82 7.98
CA ALA A 154 -1.26 -11.08 8.26
C ALA A 154 -0.04 -11.30 7.35
N ILE A 155 -0.10 -10.98 6.05
CA ILE A 155 1.05 -11.14 5.16
C ILE A 155 2.18 -10.15 5.51
N HIS A 156 1.85 -8.95 5.98
CA HIS A 156 2.84 -7.98 6.42
C HIS A 156 3.48 -8.39 7.75
N GLU A 157 2.72 -9.00 8.64
CA GLU A 157 3.23 -9.60 9.87
C GLU A 157 4.16 -10.78 9.59
N ALA A 158 3.81 -11.62 8.59
CA ALA A 158 4.58 -12.80 8.23
C ALA A 158 5.80 -12.51 7.32
N THR A 159 5.83 -11.38 6.61
CA THR A 159 6.87 -11.10 5.60
C THR A 159 7.53 -9.73 5.79
N THR A 160 6.82 -8.64 5.60
CA THR A 160 7.37 -7.27 5.64
C THR A 160 8.01 -6.95 7.00
N GLY A 161 7.34 -7.32 8.10
CA GLY A 161 7.86 -7.15 9.45
C GLY A 161 9.17 -7.90 9.69
N PRO A 162 9.22 -9.24 9.44
CA PRO A 162 10.46 -10.02 9.47
C PRO A 162 11.59 -9.48 8.58
N GLU A 163 11.27 -9.07 7.35
CA GLU A 163 12.25 -8.49 6.43
C GLU A 163 12.89 -7.22 7.03
N ILE A 164 12.05 -6.26 7.50
CA ILE A 164 12.56 -5.04 8.14
C ILE A 164 13.40 -5.35 9.37
N TRP A 165 12.95 -6.28 10.20
CA TRP A 165 13.65 -6.69 11.41
C TRP A 165 15.03 -7.27 11.09
N ASN A 166 15.08 -8.21 10.16
CA ASN A 166 16.33 -8.89 9.78
C ASN A 166 17.30 -7.95 9.06
N ASP A 167 16.79 -7.11 8.12
CA ASP A 167 17.60 -6.16 7.36
C ASP A 167 18.18 -5.03 8.24
N THR A 168 17.64 -4.83 9.44
CA THR A 168 18.15 -3.84 10.43
C THR A 168 18.83 -4.48 11.63
N ASP A 169 19.00 -5.80 11.68
CA ASP A 169 19.43 -6.54 12.88
C ASP A 169 18.62 -6.13 14.14
N GLY A 170 17.33 -5.84 13.93
CA GLY A 170 16.43 -5.38 14.99
C GLY A 170 16.63 -3.93 15.43
N ALA A 171 17.46 -3.14 14.74
CA ALA A 171 17.76 -1.76 15.14
C ALA A 171 16.69 -0.72 14.79
N VAL A 172 15.56 -1.12 14.19
CA VAL A 172 14.44 -0.22 13.88
C VAL A 172 13.85 0.39 15.17
N ASP A 173 13.78 1.73 15.24
CA ASP A 173 13.23 2.48 16.38
C ASP A 173 11.91 3.16 16.04
N VAL A 174 11.75 3.56 14.76
CA VAL A 174 10.55 4.24 14.27
C VAL A 174 10.12 3.59 12.96
N PHE A 175 8.83 3.30 12.83
CA PHE A 175 8.24 2.77 11.60
C PHE A 175 7.20 3.76 11.06
N VAL A 176 7.42 4.27 9.85
CA VAL A 176 6.58 5.26 9.17
C VAL A 176 5.91 4.65 7.96
N SER A 177 4.60 4.72 7.88
CA SER A 177 3.86 4.19 6.71
C SER A 177 2.63 5.03 6.38
N GLY A 178 2.45 5.32 5.10
CA GLY A 178 1.19 5.85 4.59
C GLY A 178 0.05 4.84 4.78
N VAL A 179 -1.11 5.32 5.20
CA VAL A 179 -2.26 4.45 5.48
C VAL A 179 -3.25 4.47 4.31
N GLY A 180 -3.26 3.39 3.53
CA GLY A 180 -4.30 3.08 2.56
C GLY A 180 -5.29 2.09 3.15
N THR A 181 -4.94 0.80 3.15
CA THR A 181 -5.75 -0.27 3.78
C THR A 181 -5.40 -0.53 5.25
N GLY A 182 -4.34 0.07 5.76
CA GLY A 182 -3.86 -0.12 7.13
C GLY A 182 -3.03 -1.40 7.37
N GLY A 183 -3.07 -2.35 6.43
CA GLY A 183 -2.45 -3.67 6.63
C GLY A 183 -0.94 -3.63 6.83
N THR A 184 -0.21 -2.82 6.07
CA THR A 184 1.26 -2.70 6.20
C THR A 184 1.65 -2.20 7.58
N LEU A 185 1.05 -1.09 8.02
CA LEU A 185 1.34 -0.51 9.33
C LEU A 185 0.98 -1.47 10.45
N THR A 186 -0.18 -2.09 10.40
CA THR A 186 -0.66 -3.05 11.39
C THR A 186 0.23 -4.29 11.45
N GLY A 187 0.50 -4.93 10.31
CA GLY A 187 1.25 -6.18 10.28
C GLY A 187 2.70 -6.02 10.73
N VAL A 188 3.40 -5.00 10.24
CA VAL A 188 4.78 -4.70 10.67
C VAL A 188 4.84 -4.37 12.15
N SER A 189 3.91 -3.55 12.65
CA SER A 189 3.87 -3.17 14.06
C SER A 189 3.53 -4.36 14.97
N ARG A 190 2.62 -5.24 14.57
CA ARG A 190 2.34 -6.49 15.29
C ARG A 190 3.59 -7.34 15.43
N TYR A 191 4.30 -7.55 14.32
CA TYR A 191 5.54 -8.35 14.35
C TYR A 191 6.58 -7.74 15.28
N ILE A 192 6.90 -6.45 15.14
CA ILE A 192 7.97 -5.83 15.93
C ILE A 192 7.56 -5.64 17.40
N LYS A 193 6.37 -5.08 17.66
CA LYS A 193 5.93 -4.78 19.02
C LYS A 193 5.51 -6.03 19.80
N LYS A 194 4.75 -6.95 19.17
CA LYS A 194 4.17 -8.12 19.85
C LYS A 194 5.05 -9.36 19.72
N ALA A 195 5.48 -9.75 18.50
CA ALA A 195 6.25 -10.97 18.32
C ALA A 195 7.71 -10.82 18.75
N LYS A 196 8.35 -9.64 18.54
CA LYS A 196 9.72 -9.37 18.96
C LYS A 196 9.83 -8.66 20.33
N GLY A 197 8.72 -8.14 20.86
CA GLY A 197 8.69 -7.45 22.14
C GLY A 197 9.44 -6.10 22.15
N LYS A 198 9.84 -5.57 20.98
CA LYS A 198 10.57 -4.30 20.90
C LYS A 198 9.59 -3.13 20.85
N LYS A 199 9.80 -2.16 21.75
CA LYS A 199 9.09 -0.88 21.69
C LYS A 199 9.65 -0.04 20.55
N ILE A 200 8.78 0.32 19.59
CA ILE A 200 9.07 1.25 18.51
C ILE A 200 7.99 2.32 18.45
N THR A 201 8.30 3.48 17.87
CA THR A 201 7.29 4.49 17.53
C THR A 201 6.68 4.16 16.17
N THR A 202 5.40 3.83 16.13
CA THR A 202 4.65 3.58 14.88
C THR A 202 3.93 4.85 14.45
N VAL A 203 4.22 5.32 13.25
CA VAL A 203 3.72 6.58 12.69
C VAL A 203 2.82 6.31 11.49
N ALA A 204 1.55 6.67 11.61
CA ALA A 204 0.59 6.66 10.51
C ALA A 204 0.67 7.97 9.74
N VAL A 205 0.77 7.90 8.41
CA VAL A 205 0.79 9.08 7.55
C VAL A 205 -0.54 9.17 6.80
N GLU A 206 -1.17 10.35 6.86
CA GLU A 206 -2.43 10.65 6.17
C GLU A 206 -2.38 12.04 5.49
N PRO A 207 -3.25 12.31 4.49
CA PRO A 207 -3.30 13.63 3.85
C PRO A 207 -3.86 14.72 4.79
N VAL A 208 -3.31 15.93 4.76
CA VAL A 208 -3.81 17.08 5.56
C VAL A 208 -5.29 17.39 5.31
N THR A 209 -5.78 17.13 4.09
CA THR A 209 -7.18 17.39 3.71
C THR A 209 -8.14 16.27 4.10
N SER A 210 -7.62 15.13 4.54
CA SER A 210 -8.42 13.96 4.93
C SER A 210 -7.86 13.30 6.19
N PRO A 211 -7.82 14.03 7.35
CA PRO A 211 -7.14 13.61 8.57
C PRO A 211 -7.99 12.66 9.42
N VAL A 212 -8.58 11.64 8.79
CA VAL A 212 -9.59 10.77 9.42
C VAL A 212 -9.05 9.90 10.54
N ILE A 213 -7.75 9.55 10.52
CA ILE A 213 -7.12 8.74 11.57
C ILE A 213 -6.92 9.59 12.82
N ALA A 214 -6.34 10.77 12.67
CA ALA A 214 -6.16 11.72 13.79
C ALA A 214 -7.50 12.09 14.41
N GLN A 215 -8.50 12.40 13.58
CA GLN A 215 -9.86 12.73 14.04
C GLN A 215 -10.50 11.56 14.79
N THR A 216 -10.35 10.33 14.30
CA THR A 216 -10.88 9.14 15.00
C THR A 216 -10.23 8.95 16.36
N ILE A 217 -8.90 9.07 16.46
CA ILE A 217 -8.17 8.94 17.73
C ILE A 217 -8.58 10.05 18.71
N ALA A 218 -8.85 11.27 18.21
CA ALA A 218 -9.28 12.40 19.01
C ALA A 218 -10.80 12.39 19.32
N GLY A 219 -11.58 11.43 18.82
CA GLY A 219 -13.04 11.38 19.00
C GLY A 219 -13.76 12.52 18.29
N GLN A 220 -13.20 13.07 17.23
CA GLN A 220 -13.75 14.19 16.45
C GLN A 220 -14.58 13.68 15.26
N PRO A 221 -15.51 14.49 14.74
CA PRO A 221 -16.22 14.20 13.50
C PRO A 221 -15.24 14.08 12.32
N LEU A 222 -15.48 13.12 11.43
CA LEU A 222 -14.63 12.92 10.26
C LEU A 222 -14.93 13.96 9.18
N THR A 223 -13.89 14.57 8.64
CA THR A 223 -13.96 15.56 7.55
C THR A 223 -13.09 15.15 6.36
N PRO A 224 -13.41 14.02 5.69
CA PRO A 224 -12.64 13.60 4.53
C PRO A 224 -12.85 14.57 3.35
N ALA A 225 -11.76 14.95 2.69
CA ALA A 225 -11.80 15.78 1.50
C ALA A 225 -10.87 15.22 0.40
N PRO A 226 -11.08 15.58 -0.87
CA PRO A 226 -10.25 15.14 -1.98
C PRO A 226 -8.79 15.57 -1.82
N HIS A 227 -7.88 14.69 -2.25
CA HIS A 227 -6.43 14.94 -2.30
C HIS A 227 -5.82 14.20 -3.52
N LYS A 228 -4.55 14.51 -3.82
CA LYS A 228 -3.83 13.95 -4.97
C LYS A 228 -2.84 12.83 -4.59
N ILE A 229 -2.74 12.45 -3.32
CA ILE A 229 -1.83 11.40 -2.84
C ILE A 229 -2.48 10.04 -3.04
N GLN A 230 -2.32 9.47 -4.23
CA GLN A 230 -2.92 8.17 -4.56
C GLN A 230 -2.33 7.05 -3.69
N GLY A 231 -3.20 6.13 -3.25
CA GLY A 231 -2.82 4.93 -2.48
C GLY A 231 -2.97 5.04 -0.97
N ILE A 232 -3.18 6.25 -0.43
CA ILE A 232 -3.47 6.49 0.99
C ILE A 232 -4.70 7.39 1.14
N GLY A 233 -5.20 7.58 2.35
CA GLY A 233 -6.23 8.56 2.65
C GLY A 233 -7.61 8.25 2.04
N GLY A 234 -8.13 7.04 2.22
CA GLY A 234 -9.40 6.58 1.63
C GLY A 234 -10.66 7.29 2.14
N GLY A 235 -10.53 8.28 3.03
CA GLY A 235 -11.66 9.03 3.60
C GLY A 235 -12.40 8.33 4.73
N PHE A 236 -11.89 7.20 5.19
CA PHE A 236 -12.39 6.42 6.33
C PHE A 236 -11.23 5.66 6.99
N VAL A 237 -11.42 5.20 8.22
CA VAL A 237 -10.47 4.32 8.90
C VAL A 237 -10.76 2.86 8.51
N PRO A 238 -9.81 2.18 7.83
CA PRO A 238 -10.01 0.80 7.40
C PRO A 238 -10.00 -0.17 8.59
N LYS A 239 -10.77 -1.25 8.53
CA LYS A 239 -10.82 -2.26 9.61
C LYS A 239 -9.49 -2.97 9.83
N ASN A 240 -8.66 -3.05 8.80
CA ASN A 240 -7.31 -3.63 8.89
C ASN A 240 -6.31 -2.73 9.63
N LEU A 241 -6.66 -1.49 9.97
CA LEU A 241 -5.83 -0.62 10.79
C LEU A 241 -6.12 -0.84 12.28
N ASP A 242 -5.16 -1.42 12.98
CA ASP A 242 -5.19 -1.56 14.43
C ASP A 242 -4.70 -0.25 15.08
N LEU A 243 -5.66 0.63 15.45
CA LEU A 243 -5.36 1.93 16.05
C LEU A 243 -4.56 1.82 17.36
N SER A 244 -4.68 0.71 18.09
CA SER A 244 -3.91 0.48 19.34
C SER A 244 -2.41 0.37 19.12
N LEU A 245 -1.98 0.17 17.89
CA LEU A 245 -0.57 0.09 17.49
C LEU A 245 -0.02 1.43 17.00
N VAL A 246 -0.87 2.43 16.76
CA VAL A 246 -0.48 3.75 16.26
C VAL A 246 -0.07 4.64 17.44
N ASP A 247 1.20 5.04 17.47
CA ASP A 247 1.71 5.94 18.52
C ASP A 247 1.63 7.40 18.11
N ARG A 248 1.67 7.68 16.80
CA ARG A 248 1.66 9.03 16.25
C ARG A 248 0.98 9.05 14.89
N VAL A 249 0.27 10.14 14.60
CA VAL A 249 -0.30 10.41 13.29
C VAL A 249 0.33 11.69 12.75
N GLU A 250 0.79 11.65 11.51
CA GLU A 250 1.40 12.77 10.82
C GLU A 250 0.66 13.06 9.52
N ALA A 251 0.30 14.32 9.35
CA ALA A 251 -0.32 14.78 8.13
C ALA A 251 0.72 15.29 7.12
N VAL A 252 0.42 15.13 5.82
CA VAL A 252 1.27 15.56 4.71
C VAL A 252 0.43 16.20 3.61
N SER A 253 0.91 17.28 3.00
CA SER A 253 0.24 17.94 1.88
C SER A 253 0.54 17.26 0.54
N ASN A 254 -0.24 17.60 -0.49
CA ASN A 254 0.02 17.13 -1.85
C ASN A 254 1.39 17.60 -2.35
N GLU A 255 1.72 18.85 -2.05
CA GLU A 255 2.94 19.53 -2.48
C GLU A 255 4.18 18.88 -1.84
N GLU A 256 4.16 18.66 -0.52
CA GLU A 256 5.23 17.94 0.20
C GLU A 256 5.43 16.53 -0.36
N ALA A 257 4.34 15.80 -0.63
CA ALA A 257 4.40 14.44 -1.16
C ALA A 257 5.01 14.40 -2.58
N VAL A 258 4.59 15.30 -3.46
CA VAL A 258 5.09 15.38 -4.84
C VAL A 258 6.55 15.81 -4.86
N GLU A 259 6.92 16.86 -4.13
CA GLU A 259 8.30 17.33 -4.11
C GLU A 259 9.26 16.28 -3.54
N MET A 260 8.89 15.61 -2.46
CA MET A 260 9.74 14.55 -1.90
C MET A 260 9.85 13.34 -2.84
N ALA A 261 8.79 12.96 -3.57
CA ALA A 261 8.87 11.90 -4.58
C ALA A 261 9.82 12.27 -5.72
N ARG A 262 9.80 13.53 -6.17
CA ARG A 262 10.73 14.08 -7.16
C ARG A 262 12.18 14.11 -6.63
N ARG A 263 12.37 14.48 -5.37
CA ARG A 263 13.68 14.47 -4.70
C ARG A 263 14.24 13.05 -4.58
N LEU A 264 13.41 12.06 -4.17
CA LEU A 264 13.81 10.65 -4.14
C LEU A 264 14.35 10.20 -5.51
N THR A 265 13.69 10.61 -6.59
CA THR A 265 14.11 10.28 -7.94
C THR A 265 15.43 10.96 -8.31
N ARG A 266 15.55 12.28 -8.10
CA ARG A 266 16.72 13.07 -8.52
C ARG A 266 17.93 12.89 -7.62
N GLU A 267 17.72 12.75 -6.31
CA GLU A 267 18.80 12.77 -5.32
C GLU A 267 19.21 11.35 -4.87
N GLU A 268 18.27 10.40 -4.82
CA GLU A 268 18.57 9.02 -4.37
C GLU A 268 18.52 7.98 -5.52
N GLY A 269 18.11 8.38 -6.74
CA GLY A 269 17.94 7.46 -7.86
C GLY A 269 16.78 6.47 -7.67
N ILE A 270 15.80 6.80 -6.83
CA ILE A 270 14.65 5.94 -6.52
C ILE A 270 13.41 6.53 -7.19
N LEU A 271 13.03 5.99 -8.33
CA LEU A 271 11.81 6.40 -9.04
C LEU A 271 10.57 5.99 -8.25
N SER A 272 9.94 6.95 -7.59
CA SER A 272 8.92 6.73 -6.56
C SER A 272 7.57 7.32 -6.93
N GLY A 273 6.48 6.68 -6.49
CA GLY A 273 5.13 7.23 -6.57
C GLY A 273 4.87 8.34 -5.52
N ILE A 274 3.71 8.99 -5.63
CA ILE A 274 3.35 10.14 -4.77
C ILE A 274 3.28 9.73 -3.28
N SER A 275 2.71 8.58 -2.97
CA SER A 275 2.63 8.09 -1.58
C SER A 275 3.98 7.68 -0.99
N CYS A 276 4.98 7.37 -1.83
CA CYS A 276 6.37 7.18 -1.40
C CYS A 276 6.93 8.50 -0.89
N GLY A 277 6.73 9.58 -1.65
CA GLY A 277 7.10 10.93 -1.24
C GLY A 277 6.42 11.35 0.06
N ALA A 278 5.12 11.08 0.19
CA ALA A 278 4.35 11.36 1.40
C ALA A 278 4.98 10.71 2.66
N ALA A 279 5.23 9.41 2.60
CA ALA A 279 5.82 8.69 3.74
C ALA A 279 7.25 9.14 4.04
N THR A 280 8.05 9.41 2.98
CA THR A 280 9.44 9.88 3.14
C THR A 280 9.50 11.31 3.67
N ALA A 281 8.63 12.23 3.24
CA ALA A 281 8.59 13.59 3.75
C ALA A 281 8.38 13.60 5.28
N VAL A 282 7.45 12.78 5.75
CA VAL A 282 7.22 12.58 7.19
C VAL A 282 8.44 11.96 7.87
N ALA A 283 9.00 10.89 7.31
CA ALA A 283 10.18 10.23 7.89
C ALA A 283 11.37 11.19 8.04
N VAL A 284 11.63 12.02 7.02
CA VAL A 284 12.70 13.04 7.05
C VAL A 284 12.38 14.15 8.05
N ARG A 285 11.11 14.60 8.13
CA ARG A 285 10.67 15.58 9.12
C ARG A 285 10.93 15.10 10.54
N LEU A 286 10.56 13.86 10.84
CA LEU A 286 10.84 13.22 12.14
C LEU A 286 12.34 13.05 12.39
N ALA A 287 13.12 12.67 11.38
CA ALA A 287 14.57 12.46 11.50
C ALA A 287 15.34 13.74 11.89
N LYS A 288 14.76 14.92 11.69
CA LYS A 288 15.32 16.21 12.09
C LYS A 288 15.00 16.58 13.54
N LEU A 289 14.04 15.91 14.18
CA LEU A 289 13.65 16.21 15.55
C LEU A 289 14.71 15.68 16.54
N PRO A 290 15.06 16.46 17.58
CA PRO A 290 16.07 16.07 18.58
C PRO A 290 15.78 14.73 19.24
N GLU A 291 14.52 14.39 19.49
CA GLU A 291 14.06 13.16 20.13
C GLU A 291 14.40 11.87 19.33
N PHE A 292 14.61 12.03 18.01
CA PHE A 292 14.97 10.91 17.15
C PHE A 292 16.47 10.91 16.74
N ALA A 293 17.29 11.81 17.29
CA ALA A 293 18.72 11.81 17.02
C ALA A 293 19.36 10.44 17.34
N GLY A 294 20.14 9.91 16.41
CA GLY A 294 20.78 8.59 16.54
C GLY A 294 19.83 7.38 16.35
N LYS A 295 18.53 7.62 16.12
CA LYS A 295 17.54 6.57 15.88
C LYS A 295 17.52 6.07 14.43
N THR A 296 17.01 4.86 14.24
CA THR A 296 16.75 4.27 12.93
C THR A 296 15.27 4.37 12.60
N ILE A 297 14.95 5.12 11.56
CA ILE A 297 13.59 5.32 11.05
C ILE A 297 13.45 4.51 9.76
N VAL A 298 12.48 3.61 9.71
CA VAL A 298 12.15 2.86 8.49
C VAL A 298 10.85 3.40 7.92
N THR A 299 10.87 3.75 6.63
CA THR A 299 9.68 4.15 5.87
C THR A 299 9.42 3.20 4.71
N VAL A 300 8.17 3.09 4.26
CA VAL A 300 7.78 2.23 3.13
C VAL A 300 7.56 3.08 1.89
N LEU A 301 8.18 2.68 0.78
CA LEU A 301 7.95 3.22 -0.56
C LEU A 301 7.04 2.24 -1.32
N PRO A 302 5.72 2.51 -1.38
CA PRO A 302 4.74 1.51 -1.81
C PRO A 302 4.83 1.07 -3.26
N ASP A 303 5.29 1.93 -4.18
CA ASP A 303 5.30 1.64 -5.62
C ASP A 303 6.33 2.46 -6.39
N SER A 304 6.24 2.43 -7.72
CA SER A 304 7.15 3.12 -8.64
C SER A 304 6.47 4.28 -9.37
N GLY A 305 7.28 5.25 -9.79
CA GLY A 305 6.84 6.50 -10.41
C GLY A 305 6.21 6.35 -11.79
N GLU A 306 6.54 5.29 -12.56
CA GLU A 306 5.99 5.10 -13.91
C GLU A 306 4.45 5.06 -13.94
N ARG A 307 3.81 4.69 -12.85
CA ARG A 307 2.33 4.67 -12.73
C ARG A 307 1.69 6.05 -12.68
N TYR A 308 2.49 7.09 -12.58
CA TYR A 308 2.07 8.47 -12.32
C TYR A 308 2.51 9.46 -13.40
N ILE A 309 2.99 8.97 -14.57
CA ILE A 309 3.51 9.81 -15.68
C ILE A 309 2.50 10.87 -16.11
N SER A 310 1.22 10.53 -16.18
CA SER A 310 0.14 11.46 -16.55
C SER A 310 -0.50 12.20 -15.36
N THR A 311 0.23 12.36 -14.26
CA THR A 311 -0.25 13.04 -13.04
C THR A 311 0.64 14.23 -12.66
N ILE A 312 0.23 14.95 -11.60
CA ILE A 312 1.00 16.07 -11.02
C ILE A 312 2.46 15.72 -10.66
N LEU A 313 2.79 14.42 -10.49
CA LEU A 313 4.14 14.00 -10.17
C LEU A 313 5.14 14.39 -11.27
N PHE A 314 4.73 14.29 -12.53
CA PHE A 314 5.57 14.58 -13.69
C PHE A 314 5.20 15.90 -14.39
N GLU A 315 4.23 16.65 -13.88
CA GLU A 315 3.86 17.96 -14.43
C GLU A 315 5.06 18.91 -14.40
N GLY A 316 5.36 19.51 -15.56
CA GLY A 316 6.52 20.40 -15.74
C GLY A 316 7.88 19.70 -15.83
N ILE A 317 7.91 18.38 -16.01
CA ILE A 317 9.12 17.61 -16.28
C ILE A 317 9.10 17.18 -17.77
N GLY A 318 10.06 17.68 -18.57
CA GLY A 318 10.21 17.40 -20.01
C GLY A 318 10.00 18.60 -20.87
#